data_e724e9e1ef1758b7e61fd266c487118f
#
_entry.id   e724e9e1ef1758b7e61fd266c487118f
#
_cell.length_a   1.000
_cell.length_b   1.000
_cell.length_c   1.000
_cell.angle_alpha   90.00
_cell.angle_beta   90.00
_cell.angle_gamma   90.00
#
_symmetry.space_group_name_H-M   'P 1'
#
loop_
_entity.id
_entity.type
_entity.pdbx_description
1 polymer ?
#
loop_
_entity_poly.entity_id
_entity_poly.type
_entity_poly.pdbx_seq_one_letter_code
_entity_poly.pdbx_strand_id
1 'polypeptide(L)'
;MTQKTIGYVELEWTCKRCGTRNPGTSKNCQSCGAPMEASEEFELPSEQKLVTDQAQIEQAIKGPDMHCPYCGARNPATSETCSQCGASLKEAGQRQAGQIMGAYREGKGPDIACPSCLSPNPSDAAFCIQCGANLVKTAQTSTSSNKPGGSARRRFIPLGVVILALICVAGFAILYLGSRTQAMTGQVLSTHWERQVTIQALEAVQHEDWKDQLPAEAVVGTCTQRYRLTQSEPARGSEEVCGTPFTVDTGSGMGKVVQDCEYKIYDDWCNYTQQEWNTVDEAVASGDNLAPQWPAFYLHAGQREGERQENYVVLFDVNGKNYRYTTNDPQEFLAFSPGSQWTLKINALGGVQSASQK
;
A
#
# COMPACT_ATOMS: atom_id res chain seq x y z
N MET A 1 -9.33 0.69 11.04
CA MET A 1 -10.39 -0.35 11.16
C MET A 1 -11.08 -0.18 12.49
N THR A 2 -12.39 -0.13 12.50
CA THR A 2 -13.18 -0.03 13.73
C THR A 2 -13.71 -1.41 14.10
N GLN A 3 -13.49 -1.82 15.35
CA GLN A 3 -13.95 -3.12 15.82
C GLN A 3 -15.40 -3.03 16.27
N LYS A 4 -16.26 -3.83 15.66
CA LYS A 4 -17.70 -3.94 15.98
C LYS A 4 -17.95 -5.19 16.80
N THR A 5 -18.62 -5.06 17.93
CA THR A 5 -19.05 -6.20 18.74
C THR A 5 -20.33 -6.78 18.16
N ILE A 6 -20.32 -8.08 17.83
CA ILE A 6 -21.49 -8.82 17.35
C ILE A 6 -22.26 -9.41 18.53
N GLY A 7 -21.55 -9.95 19.51
CA GLY A 7 -22.16 -10.58 20.69
C GLY A 7 -21.12 -11.31 21.54
N TYR A 8 -21.56 -12.26 22.30
CA TYR A 8 -20.75 -13.08 23.19
C TYR A 8 -21.07 -14.56 22.97
N VAL A 9 -20.07 -15.43 23.13
CA VAL A 9 -20.22 -16.90 23.13
C VAL A 9 -19.68 -17.44 24.42
N GLU A 10 -20.30 -18.49 24.96
CA GLU A 10 -19.72 -19.21 26.09
C GLU A 10 -18.54 -20.06 25.59
N LEU A 11 -17.38 -19.90 26.22
CA LEU A 11 -16.20 -20.71 25.97
C LEU A 11 -16.30 -22.04 26.73
N GLU A 12 -15.35 -22.93 26.51
CA GLU A 12 -15.21 -24.19 27.24
C GLU A 12 -13.80 -24.25 27.87
N TRP A 13 -13.64 -25.10 28.88
CA TRP A 13 -12.34 -25.44 29.41
C TRP A 13 -12.27 -26.94 29.73
N THR A 14 -11.08 -27.51 29.53
CA THR A 14 -10.85 -28.94 29.77
C THR A 14 -10.18 -29.17 31.11
N CYS A 15 -10.82 -29.92 31.99
CA CYS A 15 -10.27 -30.24 33.30
C CYS A 15 -8.99 -31.11 33.19
N LYS A 16 -7.87 -30.65 33.70
CA LYS A 16 -6.59 -31.38 33.68
C LYS A 16 -6.61 -32.67 34.51
N ARG A 17 -7.54 -32.79 35.49
CA ARG A 17 -7.61 -33.98 36.33
C ARG A 17 -8.33 -35.15 35.69
N CYS A 18 -9.43 -34.89 34.98
CA CYS A 18 -10.28 -35.96 34.46
C CYS A 18 -10.59 -35.85 32.94
N GLY A 19 -10.08 -34.81 32.26
CA GLY A 19 -10.30 -34.61 30.83
C GLY A 19 -11.70 -34.15 30.41
N THR A 20 -12.58 -33.88 31.38
CA THR A 20 -13.97 -33.46 31.08
C THR A 20 -13.95 -32.02 30.57
N ARG A 21 -14.69 -31.77 29.46
CA ARG A 21 -14.99 -30.41 28.99
C ARG A 21 -16.09 -29.80 29.85
N ASN A 22 -15.93 -28.56 30.24
CA ASN A 22 -16.83 -27.82 31.08
C ASN A 22 -17.19 -26.47 30.43
N PRO A 23 -18.41 -25.97 30.63
CA PRO A 23 -18.76 -24.61 30.24
C PRO A 23 -17.79 -23.57 30.82
N GLY A 24 -17.47 -22.54 30.06
CA GLY A 24 -16.54 -21.50 30.50
C GLY A 24 -16.94 -20.76 31.76
N THR A 25 -18.23 -20.62 31.98
CA THR A 25 -18.80 -20.00 33.19
C THR A 25 -18.72 -20.90 34.45
N SER A 26 -18.50 -22.22 34.27
CA SER A 26 -18.36 -23.17 35.39
C SER A 26 -17.04 -22.99 36.14
N LYS A 27 -17.10 -22.77 37.45
CA LYS A 27 -15.90 -22.58 38.29
C LYS A 27 -15.24 -23.90 38.69
N ASN A 28 -16.01 -24.97 38.70
CA ASN A 28 -15.57 -26.32 39.08
C ASN A 28 -15.93 -27.32 37.98
N CYS A 29 -15.14 -28.37 37.85
CA CYS A 29 -15.42 -29.46 36.94
C CYS A 29 -16.73 -30.16 37.30
N GLN A 30 -17.62 -30.27 36.31
CA GLN A 30 -18.93 -30.89 36.50
C GLN A 30 -18.84 -32.41 36.75
N SER A 31 -17.75 -33.07 36.38
CA SER A 31 -17.53 -34.51 36.55
C SER A 31 -16.82 -34.84 37.86
N CYS A 32 -15.68 -34.22 38.16
CA CYS A 32 -14.89 -34.58 39.34
C CYS A 32 -14.90 -33.54 40.46
N GLY A 33 -15.61 -32.42 40.31
CA GLY A 33 -15.72 -31.37 41.30
C GLY A 33 -14.46 -30.51 41.50
N ALA A 34 -13.36 -30.80 40.79
CA ALA A 34 -12.13 -30.04 40.96
C ALA A 34 -12.33 -28.58 40.52
N PRO A 35 -11.77 -27.60 41.24
CA PRO A 35 -11.81 -26.21 40.82
C PRO A 35 -10.97 -26.00 39.55
N MET A 36 -11.38 -25.07 38.69
CA MET A 36 -10.61 -24.63 37.53
C MET A 36 -9.33 -23.96 38.00
N GLU A 37 -8.19 -24.46 37.58
CA GLU A 37 -6.88 -23.90 37.93
C GLU A 37 -6.57 -22.65 37.09
N ALA A 38 -5.69 -21.77 37.60
CA ALA A 38 -5.28 -20.56 36.87
C ALA A 38 -4.55 -20.86 35.56
N SER A 39 -3.92 -22.06 35.47
CA SER A 39 -3.18 -22.55 34.30
C SER A 39 -4.06 -23.24 33.24
N GLU A 40 -5.34 -23.41 33.49
CA GLU A 40 -6.27 -23.95 32.51
C GLU A 40 -6.79 -22.83 31.60
N GLU A 41 -6.66 -23.04 30.31
CA GLU A 41 -7.06 -22.05 29.29
C GLU A 41 -8.47 -22.30 28.80
N PHE A 42 -9.09 -21.25 28.27
CA PHE A 42 -10.37 -21.39 27.60
C PHE A 42 -10.16 -21.82 26.15
N GLU A 43 -11.13 -22.56 25.64
CA GLU A 43 -11.18 -23.06 24.28
C GLU A 43 -12.50 -22.66 23.62
N LEU A 44 -12.53 -22.57 22.29
CA LEU A 44 -13.78 -22.40 21.56
C LEU A 44 -14.61 -23.68 21.63
N PRO A 45 -15.92 -23.57 21.88
CA PRO A 45 -16.82 -24.72 21.80
C PRO A 45 -16.90 -25.24 20.38
N SER A 46 -17.20 -26.53 20.23
CA SER A 46 -17.44 -27.15 18.91
C SER A 46 -18.66 -26.58 18.20
N GLU A 47 -19.64 -26.15 18.96
CA GLU A 47 -20.84 -25.45 18.47
C GLU A 47 -20.90 -24.06 19.08
N GLN A 48 -20.75 -23.03 18.22
CA GLN A 48 -20.76 -21.65 18.66
C GLN A 48 -22.17 -21.06 18.50
N LYS A 49 -22.71 -20.53 19.61
CA LYS A 49 -23.99 -19.82 19.64
C LYS A 49 -23.83 -18.52 20.41
N LEU A 50 -24.45 -17.47 19.93
CA LEU A 50 -24.48 -16.21 20.67
C LEU A 50 -25.32 -16.38 21.95
N VAL A 51 -24.76 -15.91 23.05
CA VAL A 51 -25.44 -15.90 24.35
C VAL A 51 -26.46 -14.79 24.34
N THR A 52 -27.68 -15.12 24.78
CA THR A 52 -28.80 -14.17 24.90
C THR A 52 -29.09 -13.77 26.35
N ASP A 53 -28.46 -14.47 27.32
CA ASP A 53 -28.61 -14.18 28.74
C ASP A 53 -27.87 -12.89 29.10
N GLN A 54 -28.64 -11.87 29.44
CA GLN A 54 -28.13 -10.54 29.78
C GLN A 54 -27.21 -10.55 31.01
N ALA A 55 -27.48 -11.39 32.02
CA ALA A 55 -26.66 -11.46 33.22
C ALA A 55 -25.25 -12.02 32.93
N GLN A 56 -25.16 -13.01 32.06
CA GLN A 56 -23.86 -13.56 31.58
C GLN A 56 -23.08 -12.53 30.76
N ILE A 57 -23.76 -11.81 29.88
CA ILE A 57 -23.15 -10.75 29.09
C ILE A 57 -22.61 -9.64 29.98
N GLU A 58 -23.39 -9.19 30.96
CA GLU A 58 -22.95 -8.17 31.91
C GLU A 58 -21.75 -8.62 32.75
N GLN A 59 -21.67 -9.90 33.12
CA GLN A 59 -20.52 -10.45 33.82
C GLN A 59 -19.27 -10.45 32.88
N ALA A 60 -19.41 -10.82 31.61
CA ALA A 60 -18.34 -10.80 30.66
C ALA A 60 -17.74 -9.39 30.42
N ILE A 61 -18.59 -8.37 30.45
CA ILE A 61 -18.17 -6.96 30.27
C ILE A 61 -17.40 -6.43 31.48
N LYS A 62 -17.61 -6.98 32.69
CA LYS A 62 -16.95 -6.52 33.93
C LYS A 62 -15.44 -6.83 33.96
N GLY A 63 -14.96 -7.65 33.04
CA GLY A 63 -13.54 -7.97 32.90
C GLY A 63 -13.16 -9.40 33.29
N PRO A 64 -11.86 -9.74 33.23
CA PRO A 64 -11.36 -11.08 33.46
C PRO A 64 -11.52 -11.50 34.94
N ASP A 65 -11.89 -12.75 35.15
CA ASP A 65 -12.02 -13.34 36.49
C ASP A 65 -10.67 -13.36 37.22
N MET A 66 -10.72 -13.47 38.55
CA MET A 66 -9.55 -13.53 39.45
C MET A 66 -9.44 -14.89 40.12
N HIS A 67 -8.22 -15.36 40.35
CA HIS A 67 -7.98 -16.53 41.18
C HIS A 67 -7.55 -16.12 42.59
N CYS A 68 -8.22 -16.68 43.60
CA CYS A 68 -7.85 -16.44 44.99
C CYS A 68 -6.43 -16.92 45.27
N PRO A 69 -5.51 -16.08 45.80
CA PRO A 69 -4.15 -16.47 46.08
C PRO A 69 -4.02 -17.50 47.22
N TYR A 70 -5.06 -17.71 48.00
CA TYR A 70 -5.06 -18.62 49.17
C TYR A 70 -5.64 -20.00 48.84
N CYS A 71 -6.76 -20.07 48.13
CA CYS A 71 -7.45 -21.36 47.87
C CYS A 71 -7.54 -21.68 46.36
N GLY A 72 -7.07 -20.81 45.49
CA GLY A 72 -7.11 -21.03 44.04
C GLY A 72 -8.48 -20.84 43.39
N ALA A 73 -9.54 -20.60 44.15
CA ALA A 73 -10.90 -20.49 43.61
C ALA A 73 -11.04 -19.31 42.66
N ARG A 74 -11.73 -19.52 41.53
CA ARG A 74 -12.07 -18.51 40.56
C ARG A 74 -13.21 -17.62 41.01
N ASN A 75 -13.04 -16.32 40.93
CA ASN A 75 -14.01 -15.31 41.35
C ASN A 75 -14.20 -14.26 40.25
N PRO A 76 -15.40 -13.66 40.11
CA PRO A 76 -15.61 -12.57 39.17
C PRO A 76 -14.72 -11.37 39.44
N ALA A 77 -14.40 -10.61 38.37
CA ALA A 77 -13.52 -9.42 38.40
C ALA A 77 -13.88 -8.38 39.47
N THR A 78 -15.18 -8.30 39.84
CA THR A 78 -15.71 -7.32 40.81
C THR A 78 -15.79 -7.83 42.23
N SER A 79 -15.34 -9.05 42.53
CA SER A 79 -15.42 -9.62 43.88
C SER A 79 -14.33 -9.05 44.78
N GLU A 80 -14.67 -8.52 45.93
CA GLU A 80 -13.73 -8.05 46.96
C GLU A 80 -13.21 -9.18 47.86
N THR A 81 -14.03 -10.22 48.03
CA THR A 81 -13.73 -11.38 48.87
C THR A 81 -13.98 -12.67 48.11
N CYS A 82 -13.17 -13.68 48.40
CA CYS A 82 -13.31 -15.00 47.81
C CYS A 82 -14.60 -15.70 48.22
N SER A 83 -15.38 -16.13 47.24
CA SER A 83 -16.65 -16.81 47.46
C SER A 83 -16.51 -18.18 48.18
N GLN A 84 -15.30 -18.78 48.16
CA GLN A 84 -15.06 -20.09 48.75
C GLN A 84 -14.42 -20.03 50.12
N CYS A 85 -13.42 -19.18 50.36
CA CYS A 85 -12.69 -19.12 51.61
C CYS A 85 -12.83 -17.79 52.40
N GLY A 86 -13.51 -16.79 51.82
CA GLY A 86 -13.72 -15.48 52.45
C GLY A 86 -12.50 -14.55 52.47
N ALA A 87 -11.35 -14.98 51.91
CA ALA A 87 -10.14 -14.17 51.90
C ALA A 87 -10.30 -12.94 50.98
N SER A 88 -9.58 -11.86 51.32
CA SER A 88 -9.53 -10.66 50.44
C SER A 88 -8.93 -10.95 49.08
N LEU A 89 -9.52 -10.43 48.02
CA LEU A 89 -9.07 -10.57 46.63
C LEU A 89 -8.31 -9.33 46.12
N LYS A 90 -7.96 -8.38 46.99
CA LYS A 90 -7.26 -7.15 46.60
C LYS A 90 -5.91 -7.39 45.90
N GLU A 91 -5.25 -8.50 46.22
CA GLU A 91 -3.98 -8.90 45.64
C GLU A 91 -4.13 -10.08 44.66
N ALA A 92 -5.38 -10.46 44.31
CA ALA A 92 -5.64 -11.56 43.40
C ALA A 92 -5.22 -11.21 41.97
N GLY A 93 -4.48 -12.14 41.32
CA GLY A 93 -4.13 -12.00 39.90
C GLY A 93 -5.35 -12.19 39.00
N GLN A 94 -5.54 -11.29 38.08
CA GLN A 94 -6.53 -11.43 37.00
C GLN A 94 -6.10 -12.47 36.00
N ARG A 95 -7.03 -13.18 35.40
CA ARG A 95 -6.75 -14.06 34.25
C ARG A 95 -6.32 -13.24 33.04
N GLN A 96 -5.54 -13.86 32.16
CA GLN A 96 -5.23 -13.27 30.87
C GLN A 96 -6.50 -13.15 30.03
N ALA A 97 -6.64 -12.05 29.31
CA ALA A 97 -7.73 -11.77 28.41
C ALA A 97 -7.19 -11.12 27.14
N GLY A 98 -8.01 -11.05 26.08
CA GLY A 98 -7.65 -10.41 24.83
C GLY A 98 -7.00 -11.36 23.81
N GLN A 99 -6.86 -12.64 24.13
CA GLN A 99 -6.34 -13.63 23.16
C GLN A 99 -7.40 -13.90 22.09
N ILE A 100 -6.96 -13.90 20.82
CA ILE A 100 -7.81 -14.29 19.68
C ILE A 100 -7.92 -15.81 19.68
N MET A 101 -9.16 -16.29 19.89
CA MET A 101 -9.47 -17.72 19.99
C MET A 101 -9.65 -18.38 18.63
N GLY A 102 -10.12 -17.63 17.62
CA GLY A 102 -10.36 -18.10 16.26
C GLY A 102 -11.55 -17.42 15.59
N ALA A 103 -11.83 -17.83 14.34
CA ALA A 103 -12.97 -17.31 13.59
C ALA A 103 -14.29 -17.75 14.24
N TYR A 104 -15.24 -16.81 14.37
CA TYR A 104 -16.61 -17.12 14.79
C TYR A 104 -17.41 -17.65 13.60
N ARG A 105 -18.13 -18.73 13.85
CA ARG A 105 -19.13 -19.30 12.93
C ARG A 105 -20.32 -19.78 13.73
N GLU A 106 -21.49 -19.29 13.43
CA GLU A 106 -22.71 -19.74 14.08
C GLU A 106 -22.99 -21.22 13.75
N GLY A 107 -23.30 -22.00 14.80
CA GLY A 107 -23.58 -23.42 14.69
C GLY A 107 -22.34 -24.33 14.72
N LYS A 108 -22.52 -25.56 14.25
CA LYS A 108 -21.44 -26.56 14.19
C LYS A 108 -20.44 -26.21 13.10
N GLY A 109 -19.16 -26.39 13.40
CA GLY A 109 -18.10 -26.30 12.37
C GLY A 109 -18.34 -27.29 11.23
N PRO A 110 -17.76 -27.06 10.04
CA PRO A 110 -17.86 -27.97 8.92
C PRO A 110 -17.28 -29.35 9.30
N ASP A 111 -17.91 -30.41 8.77
CA ASP A 111 -17.42 -31.78 8.94
C ASP A 111 -15.94 -31.88 8.53
N ILE A 112 -15.16 -32.63 9.30
CA ILE A 112 -13.75 -32.92 9.03
C ILE A 112 -13.63 -34.29 8.34
N ALA A 113 -12.85 -34.37 7.27
CA ALA A 113 -12.55 -35.65 6.61
C ALA A 113 -11.54 -36.44 7.45
N CYS A 114 -11.83 -37.71 7.71
CA CYS A 114 -10.88 -38.60 8.36
C CYS A 114 -9.61 -38.78 7.51
N PRO A 115 -8.38 -38.55 8.05
CA PRO A 115 -7.15 -38.71 7.28
C PRO A 115 -6.88 -40.19 6.87
N SER A 116 -7.54 -41.15 7.52
CA SER A 116 -7.34 -42.59 7.25
C SER A 116 -8.34 -43.18 6.26
N CYS A 117 -9.61 -42.75 6.27
CA CYS A 117 -10.64 -43.31 5.41
C CYS A 117 -11.47 -42.29 4.62
N LEU A 118 -11.15 -41.02 4.75
CA LEU A 118 -11.80 -39.89 4.09
C LEU A 118 -13.30 -39.69 4.42
N SER A 119 -13.86 -40.49 5.35
CA SER A 119 -15.25 -40.29 5.77
C SER A 119 -15.44 -38.94 6.47
N PRO A 120 -16.57 -38.23 6.22
CA PRO A 120 -16.90 -37.02 6.95
C PRO A 120 -17.21 -37.34 8.41
N ASN A 121 -16.73 -36.51 9.31
CA ASN A 121 -16.96 -36.62 10.74
C ASN A 121 -17.31 -35.25 11.29
N PRO A 122 -18.16 -35.14 12.32
CA PRO A 122 -18.40 -33.89 13.01
C PRO A 122 -17.08 -33.22 13.44
N SER A 123 -17.00 -31.90 13.38
CA SER A 123 -15.78 -31.14 13.72
C SER A 123 -15.26 -31.37 15.14
N ASP A 124 -16.11 -31.87 16.05
CA ASP A 124 -15.85 -32.20 17.45
C ASP A 124 -15.57 -33.68 17.71
N ALA A 125 -15.60 -34.52 16.66
CA ALA A 125 -15.36 -35.95 16.83
C ALA A 125 -13.90 -36.24 17.21
N ALA A 126 -13.70 -36.88 18.36
CA ALA A 126 -12.38 -37.33 18.81
C ALA A 126 -11.88 -38.54 18.01
N PHE A 127 -12.79 -39.37 17.51
CA PHE A 127 -12.50 -40.58 16.72
C PHE A 127 -13.40 -40.63 15.50
N CYS A 128 -12.88 -41.19 14.44
CA CYS A 128 -13.65 -41.39 13.22
C CYS A 128 -14.80 -42.36 13.46
N ILE A 129 -16.02 -41.97 13.11
CA ILE A 129 -17.24 -42.81 13.27
C ILE A 129 -17.20 -44.01 12.38
N GLN A 130 -16.44 -44.01 11.26
CA GLN A 130 -16.36 -45.09 10.31
C GLN A 130 -15.24 -46.09 10.62
N CYS A 131 -14.00 -45.62 10.93
CA CYS A 131 -12.82 -46.48 11.08
C CYS A 131 -12.16 -46.41 12.46
N GLY A 132 -12.67 -45.61 13.40
CA GLY A 132 -12.13 -45.48 14.73
C GLY A 132 -10.78 -44.76 14.82
N ALA A 133 -10.25 -44.19 13.73
CA ALA A 133 -9.01 -43.44 13.75
C ALA A 133 -9.16 -42.19 14.62
N ASN A 134 -8.09 -41.84 15.38
CA ASN A 134 -8.07 -40.63 16.19
C ASN A 134 -8.05 -39.39 15.29
N LEU A 135 -9.01 -38.50 15.47
CA LEU A 135 -9.18 -37.27 14.73
C LEU A 135 -8.69 -36.01 15.46
N VAL A 136 -8.33 -36.17 16.75
CA VAL A 136 -7.75 -35.08 17.52
C VAL A 136 -6.38 -34.76 16.90
N LYS A 137 -6.30 -33.64 16.21
CA LYS A 137 -5.01 -33.07 15.83
C LYS A 137 -4.28 -32.71 17.11
N THR A 138 -3.37 -33.56 17.56
CA THR A 138 -2.24 -33.09 18.34
C THR A 138 -1.65 -31.99 17.48
N ALA A 139 -1.61 -30.75 18.00
CA ALA A 139 -0.88 -29.68 17.36
C ALA A 139 0.57 -30.14 17.23
N GLN A 140 0.84 -30.85 16.14
CA GLN A 140 2.20 -31.05 15.73
C GLN A 140 2.69 -29.69 15.29
N THR A 141 3.32 -28.99 16.23
CA THR A 141 4.35 -28.04 15.91
C THR A 141 5.27 -28.74 14.93
N SER A 142 5.07 -28.48 13.65
CA SER A 142 6.03 -28.84 12.62
C SER A 142 7.27 -28.03 12.87
N THR A 143 8.06 -28.43 13.86
CA THR A 143 9.47 -28.14 13.92
C THR A 143 10.08 -28.83 12.72
N SER A 144 10.06 -28.15 11.60
CA SER A 144 10.96 -28.43 10.50
C SER A 144 12.37 -28.31 11.06
N SER A 145 12.92 -29.45 11.47
CA SER A 145 14.35 -29.58 11.76
C SER A 145 15.10 -29.46 10.45
N ASN A 146 15.29 -28.24 9.99
CA ASN A 146 16.32 -27.95 9.03
C ASN A 146 17.68 -28.11 9.72
N LYS A 147 18.28 -29.31 9.57
CA LYS A 147 19.73 -29.48 9.71
C LYS A 147 20.39 -28.37 8.86
N PRO A 148 21.35 -27.62 9.42
CA PRO A 148 22.16 -26.71 8.62
C PRO A 148 23.17 -27.56 7.82
N GLY A 149 22.75 -27.98 6.63
CA GLY A 149 23.67 -28.36 5.59
C GLY A 149 24.38 -27.10 5.14
N GLY A 150 25.67 -26.97 5.45
CA GLY A 150 26.49 -25.88 4.96
C GLY A 150 26.65 -25.98 3.45
N SER A 151 25.73 -25.32 2.71
CA SER A 151 25.94 -24.98 1.31
C SER A 151 26.45 -23.55 1.28
N ALA A 152 27.67 -23.39 0.74
CA ALA A 152 28.25 -22.13 0.38
C ALA A 152 27.20 -21.34 -0.42
N ARG A 153 26.59 -20.32 0.17
CA ARG A 153 25.71 -19.35 -0.52
C ARG A 153 26.55 -18.67 -1.59
N ARG A 154 26.58 -19.25 -2.80
CA ARG A 154 26.83 -18.43 -3.99
C ARG A 154 25.75 -17.36 -3.99
N ARG A 155 26.15 -16.14 -3.65
CA ARG A 155 25.30 -14.95 -3.79
C ARG A 155 25.01 -14.80 -5.29
N PHE A 156 23.90 -15.36 -5.74
CA PHE A 156 23.36 -15.00 -7.04
C PHE A 156 22.91 -13.54 -6.92
N ILE A 157 23.72 -12.64 -7.50
CA ILE A 157 23.32 -11.25 -7.70
C ILE A 157 22.11 -11.34 -8.66
N PRO A 158 20.90 -10.88 -8.27
CA PRO A 158 19.75 -10.97 -9.15
C PRO A 158 20.06 -10.23 -10.46
N LEU A 159 19.76 -10.85 -11.58
CA LEU A 159 20.05 -10.31 -12.92
C LEU A 159 19.63 -8.85 -13.08
N GLY A 160 18.54 -8.42 -12.44
CA GLY A 160 18.10 -7.03 -12.40
C GLY A 160 19.10 -6.05 -11.79
N VAL A 161 19.85 -6.47 -10.74
CA VAL A 161 20.89 -5.63 -10.12
C VAL A 161 22.08 -5.47 -11.07
N VAL A 162 22.44 -6.52 -11.81
CA VAL A 162 23.53 -6.46 -12.82
C VAL A 162 23.14 -5.53 -13.96
N ILE A 163 21.90 -5.64 -14.47
CA ILE A 163 21.40 -4.76 -15.54
C ILE A 163 21.38 -3.30 -15.07
N LEU A 164 20.88 -3.04 -13.86
CA LEU A 164 20.86 -1.68 -13.31
C LEU A 164 22.28 -1.13 -13.14
N ALA A 165 23.22 -1.91 -12.65
CA ALA A 165 24.62 -1.51 -12.52
C ALA A 165 25.25 -1.19 -13.89
N LEU A 166 24.98 -2.00 -14.93
CA LEU A 166 25.46 -1.74 -16.29
C LEU A 166 24.88 -0.44 -16.87
N ILE A 167 23.58 -0.17 -16.63
CA ILE A 167 22.94 1.10 -17.05
C ILE A 167 23.59 2.29 -16.33
N CYS A 168 23.84 2.17 -15.02
CA CYS A 168 24.52 3.22 -14.24
C CYS A 168 25.96 3.47 -14.74
N VAL A 169 26.72 2.40 -15.02
CA VAL A 169 28.09 2.50 -15.55
C VAL A 169 28.08 3.13 -16.94
N ALA A 170 27.18 2.71 -17.82
CA ALA A 170 27.02 3.29 -19.15
C ALA A 170 26.64 4.78 -19.08
N GLY A 171 25.66 5.13 -18.22
CA GLY A 171 25.25 6.51 -17.95
C GLY A 171 26.42 7.36 -17.44
N PHE A 172 27.17 6.85 -16.47
CA PHE A 172 28.36 7.53 -15.93
C PHE A 172 29.46 7.70 -16.99
N ALA A 173 29.69 6.66 -17.83
CA ALA A 173 30.66 6.75 -18.92
C ALA A 173 30.26 7.82 -19.94
N ILE A 174 28.99 7.91 -20.32
CA ILE A 174 28.48 8.95 -21.24
C ILE A 174 28.67 10.35 -20.63
N LEU A 175 28.31 10.54 -19.35
CA LEU A 175 28.49 11.81 -18.65
C LEU A 175 29.99 12.19 -18.55
N TYR A 176 30.85 11.22 -18.24
CA TYR A 176 32.29 11.41 -18.13
C TYR A 176 32.91 11.77 -19.49
N LEU A 177 32.55 11.06 -20.56
CA LEU A 177 33.01 11.36 -21.94
C LEU A 177 32.43 12.69 -22.43
N GLY A 178 31.20 13.01 -22.08
CA GLY A 178 30.57 14.29 -22.39
C GLY A 178 31.23 15.49 -21.70
N SER A 179 31.82 15.30 -20.51
CA SER A 179 32.47 16.36 -19.74
C SER A 179 33.92 16.65 -20.16
N ARG A 180 34.61 15.67 -20.77
CA ARG A 180 35.96 15.85 -21.25
C ARG A 180 35.96 16.57 -22.58
N THR A 181 36.46 17.78 -22.61
CA THR A 181 36.56 18.62 -23.85
C THR A 181 38.00 18.82 -24.29
N GLN A 182 38.19 18.91 -25.60
CA GLN A 182 39.46 19.34 -26.22
C GLN A 182 39.20 20.66 -26.94
N ALA A 183 40.14 21.58 -26.83
CA ALA A 183 40.10 22.84 -27.56
C ALA A 183 40.67 22.62 -28.94
N MET A 184 39.87 22.93 -29.97
CA MET A 184 40.27 22.81 -31.40
C MET A 184 39.91 24.09 -32.13
N THR A 185 40.72 24.49 -33.10
CA THR A 185 40.39 25.64 -33.98
C THR A 185 39.53 25.15 -35.14
N GLY A 186 38.37 25.78 -35.32
CA GLY A 186 37.46 25.55 -36.43
C GLY A 186 37.16 26.83 -37.20
N GLN A 187 36.83 26.67 -38.47
CA GLN A 187 36.38 27.75 -39.32
C GLN A 187 34.87 27.65 -39.54
N VAL A 188 34.12 28.74 -39.44
CA VAL A 188 32.70 28.79 -39.73
C VAL A 188 32.46 28.49 -41.23
N LEU A 189 31.73 27.42 -41.53
CA LEU A 189 31.30 27.06 -42.88
C LEU A 189 29.99 27.72 -43.28
N SER A 190 28.96 27.54 -42.39
CA SER A 190 27.62 28.09 -42.62
C SER A 190 26.93 28.36 -41.32
N THR A 191 25.98 29.23 -41.37
CA THR A 191 25.07 29.58 -40.28
C THR A 191 23.64 29.37 -40.75
N HIS A 192 22.81 28.88 -39.82
CA HIS A 192 21.38 28.70 -40.03
C HIS A 192 20.63 29.17 -38.81
N TRP A 193 19.54 29.88 -39.00
CA TRP A 193 18.68 30.31 -37.94
C TRP A 193 17.23 29.92 -38.25
N GLU A 194 16.50 29.61 -37.19
CA GLU A 194 15.07 29.36 -37.21
C GLU A 194 14.40 30.06 -36.01
N ARG A 195 13.35 30.79 -36.30
CA ARG A 195 12.52 31.48 -35.31
C ARG A 195 11.09 31.08 -35.49
N GLN A 196 10.48 30.69 -34.40
CA GLN A 196 9.12 30.17 -34.36
C GLN A 196 8.28 30.96 -33.33
N VAL A 197 7.06 31.23 -33.70
CA VAL A 197 6.05 31.82 -32.81
C VAL A 197 4.83 30.89 -32.82
N THR A 198 4.46 30.37 -31.67
CA THR A 198 3.22 29.59 -31.55
C THR A 198 2.02 30.52 -31.51
N ILE A 199 0.92 30.13 -32.16
CA ILE A 199 -0.35 30.83 -32.13
C ILE A 199 -1.32 29.99 -31.31
N GLN A 200 -1.90 30.59 -30.28
CA GLN A 200 -2.82 29.91 -29.36
C GLN A 200 -4.25 30.42 -29.57
N ALA A 201 -5.20 29.50 -29.40
CA ALA A 201 -6.63 29.83 -29.32
C ALA A 201 -7.25 29.18 -28.07
N LEU A 202 -8.34 29.75 -27.59
CA LEU A 202 -9.17 29.13 -26.56
C LEU A 202 -9.93 27.96 -27.15
N GLU A 203 -9.66 26.77 -26.67
CA GLU A 203 -10.35 25.56 -27.05
C GLU A 203 -11.02 24.89 -25.86
N ALA A 204 -12.14 24.27 -26.11
CA ALA A 204 -12.90 23.53 -25.11
C ALA A 204 -12.24 22.14 -24.92
N VAL A 205 -11.50 21.96 -23.83
CA VAL A 205 -10.81 20.72 -23.49
C VAL A 205 -11.62 19.93 -22.46
N GLN A 206 -11.76 18.64 -22.69
CA GLN A 206 -12.45 17.74 -21.77
C GLN A 206 -11.46 17.14 -20.77
N HIS A 207 -11.86 17.15 -19.50
CA HIS A 207 -11.14 16.59 -18.37
C HIS A 207 -12.04 15.74 -17.51
N GLU A 208 -11.47 14.99 -16.59
CA GLU A 208 -12.19 14.25 -15.56
C GLU A 208 -11.54 14.51 -14.21
N ASP A 209 -12.34 14.78 -13.18
CA ASP A 209 -11.89 14.93 -11.82
C ASP A 209 -13.03 14.71 -10.81
N TRP A 210 -12.69 14.70 -9.54
CA TRP A 210 -13.65 14.67 -8.44
C TRP A 210 -14.47 15.97 -8.44
N LYS A 211 -15.77 15.84 -8.23
CA LYS A 211 -16.71 16.96 -8.26
C LYS A 211 -16.33 18.13 -7.33
N ASP A 212 -15.73 17.83 -6.19
CA ASP A 212 -15.28 18.83 -5.23
C ASP A 212 -13.93 19.49 -5.60
N GLN A 213 -13.26 19.01 -6.65
CA GLN A 213 -11.99 19.52 -7.17
C GLN A 213 -12.13 20.24 -8.52
N LEU A 214 -13.35 20.29 -9.06
CA LEU A 214 -13.58 20.93 -10.33
C LEU A 214 -13.32 22.45 -10.27
N PRO A 215 -12.67 23.01 -11.30
CA PRO A 215 -12.52 24.46 -11.43
C PRO A 215 -13.87 25.18 -11.43
N ALA A 216 -13.92 26.36 -10.81
CA ALA A 216 -15.18 27.12 -10.68
C ALA A 216 -15.82 27.51 -12.03
N GLU A 217 -15.01 27.64 -13.08
CA GLU A 217 -15.44 28.02 -14.42
C GLU A 217 -15.70 26.81 -15.34
N ALA A 218 -15.54 25.59 -14.81
CA ALA A 218 -15.74 24.38 -15.59
C ALA A 218 -17.21 24.11 -15.90
N VAL A 219 -17.48 23.72 -17.13
CA VAL A 219 -18.79 23.21 -17.52
C VAL A 219 -18.87 21.73 -17.19
N VAL A 220 -19.59 21.41 -16.12
CA VAL A 220 -19.70 20.03 -15.61
C VAL A 220 -20.61 19.21 -16.52
N GLY A 221 -20.13 18.06 -16.94
CA GLY A 221 -20.87 17.07 -17.73
C GLY A 221 -21.50 15.97 -16.87
N THR A 222 -21.35 14.71 -17.29
CA THR A 222 -21.88 13.55 -16.56
C THR A 222 -20.97 13.16 -15.40
N CYS A 223 -21.58 12.81 -14.26
CA CYS A 223 -20.86 12.30 -13.08
C CYS A 223 -21.22 10.83 -12.83
N THR A 224 -20.27 10.06 -12.36
CA THR A 224 -20.45 8.67 -11.92
C THR A 224 -19.84 8.49 -10.55
N GLN A 225 -20.51 7.72 -9.69
CA GLN A 225 -19.92 7.40 -8.39
C GLN A 225 -18.76 6.44 -8.56
N ARG A 226 -17.59 6.81 -8.03
CA ARG A 226 -16.38 6.00 -8.02
C ARG A 226 -15.85 5.86 -6.59
N TYR A 227 -15.24 4.71 -6.32
CA TYR A 227 -14.51 4.52 -5.07
C TYR A 227 -13.39 5.54 -4.94
N ARG A 228 -13.36 6.25 -3.80
CA ARG A 228 -12.37 7.29 -3.52
C ARG A 228 -11.34 6.86 -2.48
N LEU A 229 -11.83 6.41 -1.32
CA LEU A 229 -10.97 5.99 -0.21
C LEU A 229 -11.70 5.06 0.77
N THR A 230 -10.93 4.42 1.63
CA THR A 230 -11.43 3.66 2.79
C THR A 230 -11.01 4.35 4.07
N GLN A 231 -11.92 4.42 5.04
CA GLN A 231 -11.64 4.97 6.36
C GLN A 231 -12.17 4.07 7.48
N SER A 232 -11.71 4.31 8.71
CA SER A 232 -12.11 3.54 9.90
C SER A 232 -13.41 4.01 10.56
N GLU A 233 -13.83 5.24 10.27
CA GLU A 233 -15.02 5.83 10.87
C GLU A 233 -16.17 5.88 9.87
N PRO A 234 -17.43 5.68 10.32
CA PRO A 234 -18.60 5.79 9.45
C PRO A 234 -18.74 7.22 8.91
N ALA A 235 -19.09 7.35 7.64
CA ALA A 235 -19.44 8.60 7.01
C ALA A 235 -20.80 8.49 6.32
N ARG A 236 -21.44 9.63 6.09
CA ARG A 236 -22.72 9.66 5.40
C ARG A 236 -22.56 9.12 3.97
N GLY A 237 -23.32 8.08 3.64
CA GLY A 237 -23.29 7.44 2.31
C GLY A 237 -22.12 6.47 2.11
N SER A 238 -21.33 6.16 3.15
CA SER A 238 -20.30 5.14 3.07
C SER A 238 -20.87 3.72 3.08
N GLU A 239 -20.21 2.81 2.41
CA GLU A 239 -20.46 1.37 2.44
C GLU A 239 -19.65 0.72 3.55
N GLU A 240 -20.34 0.12 4.56
CA GLU A 240 -19.66 -0.66 5.61
C GLU A 240 -19.22 -2.01 5.03
N VAL A 241 -17.93 -2.29 5.10
CA VAL A 241 -17.33 -3.57 4.69
C VAL A 241 -16.62 -4.18 5.90
N CYS A 242 -17.11 -5.33 6.35
CA CYS A 242 -16.58 -6.00 7.53
C CYS A 242 -15.85 -7.29 7.14
N GLY A 243 -14.77 -7.60 7.85
CA GLY A 243 -14.03 -8.84 7.73
C GLY A 243 -14.75 -10.05 8.35
N THR A 244 -14.11 -11.20 8.42
CA THR A 244 -14.65 -12.37 9.10
C THR A 244 -14.71 -12.13 10.60
N PRO A 245 -15.86 -12.39 11.26
CA PRO A 245 -15.96 -12.30 12.71
C PRO A 245 -15.01 -13.27 13.42
N PHE A 246 -14.47 -12.86 14.55
CA PHE A 246 -13.61 -13.70 15.38
C PHE A 246 -13.91 -13.51 16.86
N THR A 247 -13.54 -14.51 17.64
CA THR A 247 -13.78 -14.53 19.09
C THR A 247 -12.52 -14.14 19.84
N VAL A 248 -12.67 -13.24 20.80
CA VAL A 248 -11.62 -12.78 21.71
C VAL A 248 -11.97 -13.20 23.13
N ASP A 249 -11.07 -13.87 23.83
CA ASP A 249 -11.27 -14.27 25.22
C ASP A 249 -11.40 -13.04 26.12
N THR A 250 -12.45 -13.02 26.95
CA THR A 250 -12.67 -11.96 27.95
C THR A 250 -12.02 -12.30 29.30
N GLY A 251 -11.50 -13.53 29.49
CA GLY A 251 -10.97 -14.03 30.73
C GLY A 251 -12.05 -14.40 31.78
N SER A 252 -13.33 -14.29 31.43
CA SER A 252 -14.47 -14.60 32.29
C SER A 252 -15.15 -15.93 31.95
N GLY A 253 -14.59 -16.71 31.01
CA GLY A 253 -15.23 -17.89 30.44
C GLY A 253 -16.20 -17.59 29.32
N MET A 254 -16.26 -16.33 28.90
CA MET A 254 -16.98 -15.85 27.73
C MET A 254 -16.01 -15.37 26.70
N GLY A 255 -16.34 -15.57 25.43
CA GLY A 255 -15.63 -14.98 24.29
C GLY A 255 -16.47 -13.83 23.74
N LYS A 256 -15.83 -12.69 23.51
CA LYS A 256 -16.42 -11.56 22.81
C LYS A 256 -16.25 -11.76 21.31
N VAL A 257 -17.34 -11.87 20.57
CA VAL A 257 -17.33 -11.97 19.12
C VAL A 257 -17.26 -10.56 18.53
N VAL A 258 -16.21 -10.31 17.80
CA VAL A 258 -15.93 -9.01 17.18
C VAL A 258 -15.65 -9.15 15.69
N GLN A 259 -15.80 -8.06 14.98
CA GLN A 259 -15.57 -7.97 13.56
C GLN A 259 -14.88 -6.64 13.26
N ASP A 260 -13.81 -6.68 12.49
CA ASP A 260 -13.13 -5.48 12.05
C ASP A 260 -13.83 -4.95 10.80
N CYS A 261 -14.29 -3.71 10.87
CA CYS A 261 -15.01 -3.05 9.80
C CYS A 261 -14.27 -1.82 9.32
N GLU A 262 -14.43 -1.53 8.04
CA GLU A 262 -13.99 -0.31 7.38
C GLU A 262 -15.11 0.25 6.51
N TYR A 263 -15.01 1.52 6.18
CA TYR A 263 -16.04 2.24 5.44
C TYR A 263 -15.47 2.74 4.11
N LYS A 264 -16.04 2.26 3.01
CA LYS A 264 -15.70 2.71 1.66
C LYS A 264 -16.50 3.95 1.32
N ILE A 265 -15.79 4.96 0.91
CA ILE A 265 -16.35 6.23 0.45
C ILE A 265 -16.38 6.22 -1.07
N TYR A 266 -17.54 6.56 -1.61
CA TYR A 266 -17.77 6.77 -3.04
C TYR A 266 -18.15 8.23 -3.24
N ASP A 267 -17.50 8.89 -4.20
CA ASP A 267 -17.78 10.27 -4.56
C ASP A 267 -18.05 10.40 -6.05
N ASP A 268 -18.62 11.54 -6.44
CA ASP A 268 -18.90 11.86 -7.82
C ASP A 268 -17.60 12.17 -8.57
N TRP A 269 -17.26 11.34 -9.54
CA TRP A 269 -16.23 11.56 -10.55
C TRP A 269 -16.89 12.07 -11.81
N CYS A 270 -16.57 13.30 -12.20
CA CYS A 270 -17.27 14.01 -13.27
C CYS A 270 -16.33 14.29 -14.43
N ASN A 271 -16.85 14.17 -15.66
CA ASN A 271 -16.22 14.82 -16.78
C ASN A 271 -16.64 16.29 -16.80
N TYR A 272 -15.75 17.14 -17.23
CA TYR A 272 -16.00 18.57 -17.37
C TYR A 272 -15.24 19.14 -18.57
N THR A 273 -15.68 20.28 -19.04
CA THR A 273 -15.05 21.01 -20.13
C THR A 273 -14.58 22.35 -19.61
N GLN A 274 -13.33 22.66 -19.91
CA GLN A 274 -12.70 23.93 -19.56
C GLN A 274 -12.13 24.59 -20.82
N GLN A 275 -12.15 25.93 -20.87
CA GLN A 275 -11.49 26.68 -21.94
C GLN A 275 -10.01 26.81 -21.63
N GLU A 276 -9.16 26.30 -22.52
CA GLU A 276 -7.71 26.35 -22.37
C GLU A 276 -7.04 26.96 -23.60
N TRP A 277 -5.93 27.63 -23.37
CA TRP A 277 -5.12 28.16 -24.46
C TRP A 277 -4.24 27.05 -25.02
N ASN A 278 -4.62 26.54 -26.20
CA ASN A 278 -3.86 25.51 -26.91
C ASN A 278 -3.21 26.10 -28.16
N THR A 279 -2.05 25.55 -28.50
CA THR A 279 -1.37 25.89 -29.75
C THR A 279 -2.17 25.32 -30.92
N VAL A 280 -2.65 26.20 -31.76
CA VAL A 280 -3.46 25.86 -32.94
C VAL A 280 -2.72 26.06 -34.26
N ASP A 281 -1.65 26.86 -34.24
CA ASP A 281 -0.83 27.14 -35.42
C ASP A 281 0.58 27.60 -35.02
N GLU A 282 1.50 27.59 -35.99
CA GLU A 282 2.89 27.99 -35.80
C GLU A 282 3.35 28.81 -36.98
N ALA A 283 3.89 30.00 -36.74
CA ALA A 283 4.58 30.77 -37.73
C ALA A 283 6.09 30.55 -37.62
N VAL A 284 6.75 30.18 -38.71
CA VAL A 284 8.18 29.88 -38.73
C VAL A 284 8.87 30.76 -39.79
N ALA A 285 10.00 31.30 -39.43
CA ALA A 285 10.94 31.93 -40.37
C ALA A 285 12.34 31.33 -40.19
N SER A 286 13.03 31.08 -41.27
CA SER A 286 14.39 30.55 -41.27
C SER A 286 15.25 31.18 -42.34
N GLY A 287 16.56 31.09 -42.18
CA GLY A 287 17.53 31.58 -43.16
C GLY A 287 18.96 31.16 -42.88
N ASP A 288 19.79 31.28 -43.89
CA ASP A 288 21.22 30.87 -43.84
C ASP A 288 22.17 32.10 -43.78
N ASN A 289 21.65 33.22 -43.24
CA ASN A 289 22.39 34.46 -43.10
C ASN A 289 22.46 34.88 -41.63
N LEU A 290 23.22 35.95 -41.35
CA LEU A 290 23.34 36.53 -40.01
C LEU A 290 22.33 37.64 -39.72
N ALA A 291 21.13 37.59 -40.32
CA ALA A 291 20.05 38.57 -40.13
C ALA A 291 18.74 37.87 -39.73
N PRO A 292 18.68 37.24 -38.54
CA PRO A 292 17.49 36.51 -38.12
C PRO A 292 16.31 37.45 -37.92
N GLN A 293 15.17 37.09 -38.50
CA GLN A 293 13.94 37.88 -38.43
C GLN A 293 12.84 37.02 -37.83
N TRP A 294 11.93 37.64 -37.11
CA TRP A 294 10.71 36.98 -36.65
C TRP A 294 9.74 36.79 -37.80
N PRO A 295 9.02 35.66 -37.86
CA PRO A 295 8.00 35.46 -38.89
C PRO A 295 6.90 36.51 -38.81
N ALA A 296 6.41 36.94 -39.96
CA ALA A 296 5.20 37.73 -40.03
C ALA A 296 3.97 36.78 -39.90
N PHE A 297 3.05 37.10 -39.03
CA PHE A 297 1.81 36.34 -38.84
C PHE A 297 0.66 37.27 -38.50
N TYR A 298 -0.56 36.79 -38.68
CA TYR A 298 -1.77 37.49 -38.35
C TYR A 298 -2.59 36.68 -37.33
N LEU A 299 -3.11 37.34 -36.30
CA LEU A 299 -4.00 36.72 -35.31
C LEU A 299 -5.44 36.91 -35.72
N HIS A 300 -6.21 35.84 -35.74
CA HIS A 300 -7.64 35.89 -35.87
C HIS A 300 -8.31 36.24 -34.54
N ALA A 301 -9.60 36.62 -34.59
CA ALA A 301 -10.35 36.87 -33.35
C ALA A 301 -10.32 35.63 -32.43
N GLY A 302 -10.02 35.83 -31.15
CA GLY A 302 -9.91 34.73 -30.18
C GLY A 302 -8.55 34.04 -30.17
N GLN A 303 -7.60 34.50 -30.96
CA GLN A 303 -6.21 34.01 -30.92
C GLN A 303 -5.29 34.98 -30.18
N ARG A 304 -4.22 34.45 -29.66
CA ARG A 304 -3.10 35.22 -29.08
C ARG A 304 -1.76 34.64 -29.51
N GLU A 305 -0.75 35.46 -29.41
CA GLU A 305 0.63 35.00 -29.51
C GLU A 305 0.97 34.14 -28.31
N GLY A 306 1.57 32.97 -28.55
CA GLY A 306 2.06 32.04 -27.55
C GLY A 306 3.56 32.19 -27.30
N GLU A 307 4.27 31.06 -27.26
CA GLU A 307 5.69 31.03 -27.00
C GLU A 307 6.52 31.39 -28.24
N ARG A 308 7.58 32.17 -28.04
CA ARG A 308 8.61 32.44 -29.02
C ARG A 308 9.82 31.54 -28.79
N GLN A 309 10.24 30.88 -29.84
CA GLN A 309 11.42 30.02 -29.81
C GLN A 309 12.42 30.46 -30.90
N GLU A 310 13.67 30.43 -30.55
CA GLU A 310 14.78 30.70 -31.51
C GLU A 310 15.84 29.61 -31.38
N ASN A 311 16.33 29.21 -32.54
CA ASN A 311 17.33 28.18 -32.66
C ASN A 311 18.38 28.60 -33.71
N TYR A 312 19.61 28.63 -33.29
CA TYR A 312 20.72 29.05 -34.12
C TYR A 312 21.72 27.92 -34.25
N VAL A 313 22.07 27.57 -35.49
CA VAL A 313 22.98 26.48 -35.82
C VAL A 313 24.15 27.02 -36.58
N VAL A 314 25.36 26.68 -36.14
CA VAL A 314 26.61 27.03 -36.82
C VAL A 314 27.35 25.74 -37.16
N LEU A 315 27.75 25.59 -38.40
CA LEU A 315 28.61 24.50 -38.85
C LEU A 315 30.06 25.00 -38.93
N PHE A 316 30.94 24.25 -38.30
CA PHE A 316 32.37 24.50 -38.33
C PHE A 316 33.11 23.40 -39.09
N ASP A 317 34.10 23.76 -39.87
CA ASP A 317 35.15 22.85 -40.34
C ASP A 317 36.32 22.84 -39.36
N VAL A 318 36.66 21.63 -38.91
CA VAL A 318 37.86 21.40 -38.10
C VAL A 318 38.66 20.29 -38.77
N ASN A 319 39.71 20.66 -39.48
CA ASN A 319 40.58 19.75 -40.21
C ASN A 319 39.84 18.80 -41.20
N GLY A 320 38.86 19.30 -41.92
CA GLY A 320 38.05 18.54 -42.88
C GLY A 320 36.90 17.75 -42.29
N LYS A 321 36.62 17.94 -40.98
CA LYS A 321 35.48 17.33 -40.30
C LYS A 321 34.50 18.40 -39.83
N ASN A 322 33.21 18.19 -40.12
CA ASN A 322 32.17 19.14 -39.77
C ASN A 322 31.66 18.91 -38.34
N TYR A 323 31.55 20.01 -37.60
CA TYR A 323 30.98 20.05 -36.24
C TYR A 323 29.83 21.03 -36.19
N ARG A 324 28.73 20.62 -35.55
CA ARG A 324 27.53 21.42 -35.34
C ARG A 324 27.55 22.04 -33.97
N TYR A 325 27.37 23.35 -33.89
CA TYR A 325 27.15 24.10 -32.67
C TYR A 325 25.75 24.69 -32.69
N THR A 326 25.05 24.63 -31.61
CA THR A 326 23.70 25.20 -31.46
C THR A 326 23.70 26.15 -30.27
N THR A 327 23.15 27.33 -30.49
CA THR A 327 22.93 28.34 -29.43
C THR A 327 21.53 28.94 -29.53
N ASN A 328 21.01 29.44 -28.42
CA ASN A 328 19.75 30.20 -28.37
C ASN A 328 20.07 31.69 -28.12
N ASP A 329 21.35 32.08 -28.09
CA ASP A 329 21.75 33.47 -27.91
C ASP A 329 21.92 34.15 -29.28
N PRO A 330 21.03 35.09 -29.63
CA PRO A 330 21.12 35.82 -30.89
C PRO A 330 22.40 36.67 -31.00
N GLN A 331 22.93 37.18 -29.86
CA GLN A 331 24.16 38.00 -29.91
C GLN A 331 25.39 37.14 -30.20
N GLU A 332 25.46 35.98 -29.60
CA GLU A 332 26.51 35.01 -29.91
C GLU A 332 26.42 34.57 -31.36
N PHE A 333 25.20 34.27 -31.87
CA PHE A 333 25.01 33.89 -33.27
C PHE A 333 25.48 34.92 -34.26
N LEU A 334 25.21 36.19 -34.03
CA LEU A 334 25.59 37.28 -34.93
C LEU A 334 27.12 37.44 -35.10
N ALA A 335 27.91 36.92 -34.17
CA ALA A 335 29.37 36.97 -34.22
C ALA A 335 29.97 35.92 -35.16
N PHE A 336 29.23 34.88 -35.59
CA PHE A 336 29.75 33.77 -36.42
C PHE A 336 29.77 34.12 -37.91
N SER A 337 30.61 35.05 -38.28
CA SER A 337 30.75 35.37 -39.72
C SER A 337 31.33 34.18 -40.50
N PRO A 338 30.78 33.81 -41.67
CA PRO A 338 31.32 32.76 -42.50
C PRO A 338 32.81 32.99 -42.82
N GLY A 339 33.63 31.93 -42.68
CA GLY A 339 35.08 32.01 -42.85
C GLY A 339 35.86 32.46 -41.60
N SER A 340 35.21 32.96 -40.55
CA SER A 340 35.88 33.33 -39.29
C SER A 340 36.37 32.11 -38.50
N GLN A 341 37.47 32.30 -37.74
CA GLN A 341 38.09 31.23 -36.95
C GLN A 341 37.70 31.34 -35.47
N TRP A 342 37.37 30.19 -34.92
CA TRP A 342 36.89 30.06 -33.52
C TRP A 342 37.60 28.94 -32.78
N THR A 343 37.80 29.11 -31.51
CA THR A 343 38.24 28.03 -30.62
C THR A 343 37.00 27.28 -30.07
N LEU A 344 36.86 26.01 -30.46
CA LEU A 344 35.76 25.13 -30.08
C LEU A 344 36.19 24.21 -28.96
N LYS A 345 35.36 24.06 -27.91
CA LYS A 345 35.51 22.99 -26.92
C LYS A 345 34.64 21.83 -27.37
N ILE A 346 35.27 20.77 -27.88
CA ILE A 346 34.60 19.58 -28.40
C ILE A 346 34.76 18.44 -27.39
N ASN A 347 33.68 17.81 -27.03
CA ASN A 347 33.71 16.66 -26.11
C ASN A 347 34.13 15.36 -26.86
N ALA A 348 34.41 14.32 -26.10
CA ALA A 348 34.84 13.03 -26.67
C ALA A 348 33.76 12.34 -27.52
N LEU A 349 32.51 12.78 -27.45
CA LEU A 349 31.37 12.30 -28.26
C LEU A 349 31.19 13.12 -29.56
N GLY A 350 32.00 14.15 -29.77
CA GLY A 350 31.93 15.01 -30.94
C GLY A 350 30.97 16.19 -30.80
N GLY A 351 30.38 16.42 -29.63
CA GLY A 351 29.52 17.58 -29.38
C GLY A 351 30.36 18.84 -29.07
N VAL A 352 30.03 19.96 -29.70
CA VAL A 352 30.62 21.27 -29.38
C VAL A 352 29.91 21.85 -28.16
N GLN A 353 30.65 22.07 -27.08
CA GLN A 353 30.14 22.59 -25.83
C GLN A 353 30.18 24.13 -25.76
N SER A 354 31.16 24.73 -26.39
CA SER A 354 31.26 26.18 -26.49
C SER A 354 32.14 26.57 -27.65
N ALA A 355 31.89 27.75 -28.20
CA ALA A 355 32.73 28.42 -29.18
C ALA A 355 33.18 29.77 -28.61
N SER A 356 34.43 30.13 -28.80
CA SER A 356 34.99 31.45 -28.42
C SER A 356 35.82 32.03 -29.55
N GLN A 357 35.70 33.33 -29.79
CA GLN A 357 36.44 34.02 -30.80
C GLN A 357 37.95 33.88 -30.51
N LYS A 358 38.73 33.66 -31.56
CA LYS A 358 40.18 33.47 -31.44
C LYS A 358 40.89 34.78 -31.29
#